data_054239f24fce98e322ab5f2d800eca88
#
_entry.id   054239f24fce98e322ab5f2d800eca88
#
_cell.length_a   1.000
_cell.length_b   1.000
_cell.length_c   1.000
_cell.angle_alpha   90.00
_cell.angle_beta   90.00
_cell.angle_gamma   90.00
#
_symmetry.space_group_name_H-M   'P 1'
#
loop_
_entity.id
_entity.type
_entity.pdbx_description
1 polymer ?
#
loop_
_entity_poly.entity_id
_entity_poly.type
_entity_poly.pdbx_seq_one_letter_code
_entity_poly.pdbx_strand_id
1 'polypeptide(L)'
;MKSCARLVFCLYFFVPFGRAEEVGEWWGTAEREREYYRITEIPIPSPLVIEAGAFATLPDGRIAIGTRRGDLFLCSGIDHRKPSPKFELFATGLDEIFGLAFRDGAFYVTQSCELTRITDQNGDGRADKFETVSDGWGYANYHEYAFGSKFDPQGNLFVALGLSNSYHSRALFRGWAMKITPQGKTIPIASGL
;
A
#
# COMPACT_ATOMS: atom_id res chain seq x y z
N MET A 1 -44.45 -68.37 9.66
CA MET A 1 -43.20 -67.68 9.46
C MET A 1 -43.47 -66.21 9.50
N LYS A 2 -43.10 -65.50 10.60
CA LYS A 2 -43.35 -64.09 10.82
C LYS A 2 -42.05 -63.35 10.57
N SER A 3 -42.01 -62.51 9.50
CA SER A 3 -40.88 -61.65 9.16
C SER A 3 -40.94 -60.42 10.05
N CYS A 4 -39.87 -60.16 10.78
CA CYS A 4 -39.71 -59.02 11.65
C CYS A 4 -38.86 -57.97 10.92
N ALA A 5 -39.50 -56.90 10.43
CA ALA A 5 -38.80 -55.77 9.84
C ALA A 5 -38.29 -54.86 10.96
N ARG A 6 -36.97 -54.71 11.06
CA ARG A 6 -36.30 -53.74 11.95
C ARG A 6 -36.26 -52.42 11.23
N LEU A 7 -36.99 -51.41 11.77
CA LEU A 7 -36.84 -50.02 11.41
C LEU A 7 -35.57 -49.46 12.06
N VAL A 8 -34.61 -49.03 11.26
CA VAL A 8 -33.42 -48.28 11.73
C VAL A 8 -33.77 -46.79 11.64
N PHE A 9 -33.90 -46.15 12.79
CA PHE A 9 -34.08 -44.73 12.91
C PHE A 9 -32.68 -44.07 12.86
N CYS A 10 -32.34 -43.42 11.75
CA CYS A 10 -31.18 -42.51 11.69
C CYS A 10 -31.56 -41.16 12.30
N LEU A 11 -31.08 -40.90 13.50
CA LEU A 11 -31.09 -39.55 14.09
C LEU A 11 -30.02 -38.70 13.40
N TYR A 12 -30.43 -37.82 12.54
CA TYR A 12 -29.56 -36.72 12.08
C TYR A 12 -29.44 -35.68 13.19
N PHE A 13 -28.29 -35.63 13.82
CA PHE A 13 -27.91 -34.48 14.67
C PHE A 13 -27.61 -33.30 13.75
N PHE A 14 -28.55 -32.37 13.68
CA PHE A 14 -28.29 -31.04 13.16
C PHE A 14 -27.40 -30.34 14.18
N VAL A 15 -26.10 -30.26 13.89
CA VAL A 15 -25.21 -29.32 14.57
C VAL A 15 -25.52 -27.94 13.99
N PRO A 16 -26.07 -27.00 14.75
CA PRO A 16 -26.21 -25.65 14.24
C PRO A 16 -24.81 -25.12 13.96
N PHE A 17 -24.55 -24.78 12.70
CA PHE A 17 -23.38 -23.95 12.37
C PHE A 17 -23.47 -22.70 13.25
N GLY A 18 -22.59 -22.59 14.22
CA GLY A 18 -22.44 -21.40 15.03
C GLY A 18 -22.26 -20.23 14.07
N ARG A 19 -23.07 -19.18 14.23
CA ARG A 19 -22.78 -17.89 13.63
C ARG A 19 -21.34 -17.58 13.98
N ALA A 20 -20.53 -17.23 12.98
CA ALA A 20 -19.26 -16.62 13.22
C ALA A 20 -19.53 -15.41 14.15
N GLU A 21 -18.98 -15.43 15.35
CA GLU A 21 -19.00 -14.29 16.25
C GLU A 21 -18.44 -13.12 15.47
N GLU A 22 -19.19 -12.02 15.41
CA GLU A 22 -18.71 -10.78 14.81
C GLU A 22 -17.44 -10.38 15.56
N VAL A 23 -16.32 -10.40 14.86
CA VAL A 23 -14.98 -10.07 15.40
C VAL A 23 -14.96 -8.67 16.05
N GLY A 24 -16.01 -7.84 15.83
CA GLY A 24 -16.16 -6.50 16.37
C GLY A 24 -16.37 -6.40 17.89
N GLU A 25 -16.96 -7.40 18.54
CA GLU A 25 -17.24 -7.33 19.99
C GLU A 25 -16.01 -7.54 20.87
N TRP A 26 -14.96 -8.17 20.35
CA TRP A 26 -13.78 -8.54 21.14
C TRP A 26 -12.86 -7.35 21.43
N TRP A 27 -12.85 -6.32 20.59
CA TRP A 27 -11.95 -5.15 20.76
C TRP A 27 -12.49 -4.05 21.63
N GLY A 28 -13.76 -4.08 22.01
CA GLY A 28 -14.38 -3.23 23.04
C GLY A 28 -14.36 -1.71 22.80
N THR A 29 -13.75 -1.24 21.71
CA THR A 29 -13.53 0.18 21.45
C THR A 29 -14.31 0.71 20.24
N ALA A 30 -14.85 -0.16 19.39
CA ALA A 30 -15.48 0.19 18.12
C ALA A 30 -16.64 1.20 18.27
N GLU A 31 -17.45 1.11 19.33
CA GLU A 31 -18.52 2.08 19.58
C GLU A 31 -17.97 3.45 19.99
N ARG A 32 -16.95 3.49 20.84
CA ARG A 32 -16.28 4.74 21.22
C ARG A 32 -15.53 5.37 20.06
N GLU A 33 -14.92 4.55 19.20
CA GLU A 33 -14.19 5.02 18.02
C GLU A 33 -15.11 5.69 17.02
N ARG A 34 -16.37 5.23 16.88
CA ARG A 34 -17.38 5.85 15.98
C ARG A 34 -17.73 7.28 16.37
N GLU A 35 -17.49 7.69 17.59
CA GLU A 35 -17.67 9.08 18.04
C GLU A 35 -16.60 10.00 17.44
N TYR A 36 -15.40 9.47 17.13
CA TYR A 36 -14.23 10.22 16.69
C TYR A 36 -13.86 9.95 15.24
N TYR A 37 -14.11 8.73 14.76
CA TYR A 37 -13.69 8.27 13.43
C TYR A 37 -14.88 7.77 12.63
N ARG A 38 -14.92 8.20 11.37
CA ARG A 38 -15.85 7.68 10.39
C ARG A 38 -15.09 6.95 9.29
N ILE A 39 -15.43 5.70 9.06
CA ILE A 39 -14.95 4.94 7.91
C ILE A 39 -15.85 5.27 6.71
N THR A 40 -15.26 5.68 5.63
CA THR A 40 -15.94 5.90 4.35
C THR A 40 -15.32 4.97 3.32
N GLU A 41 -16.12 4.07 2.77
CA GLU A 41 -15.69 3.21 1.69
C GLU A 41 -15.61 4.00 0.38
N ILE A 42 -14.51 3.86 -0.34
CA ILE A 42 -14.32 4.43 -1.67
C ILE A 42 -14.53 3.32 -2.70
N PRO A 43 -15.65 3.35 -3.46
CA PRO A 43 -15.93 2.30 -4.42
C PRO A 43 -14.92 2.31 -5.56
N ILE A 44 -14.34 1.15 -5.87
CA ILE A 44 -13.42 0.96 -6.98
C ILE A 44 -14.23 0.43 -8.17
N PRO A 45 -14.30 1.15 -9.31
CA PRO A 45 -15.08 0.73 -10.45
C PRO A 45 -14.47 -0.49 -11.15
N SER A 46 -15.28 -1.48 -11.48
CA SER A 46 -14.86 -2.62 -12.31
C SER A 46 -14.51 -2.14 -13.74
N PRO A 47 -13.46 -2.65 -14.39
CA PRO A 47 -12.58 -3.77 -13.98
C PRO A 47 -11.30 -3.33 -13.24
N LEU A 48 -11.24 -2.11 -12.70
CA LEU A 48 -10.05 -1.59 -12.04
C LEU A 48 -9.71 -2.42 -10.79
N VAL A 49 -8.44 -2.79 -10.66
CA VAL A 49 -7.88 -3.47 -9.49
C VAL A 49 -6.80 -2.58 -8.90
N ILE A 50 -6.98 -2.17 -7.65
CA ILE A 50 -6.01 -1.35 -6.92
C ILE A 50 -5.47 -2.19 -5.77
N GLU A 51 -4.24 -2.63 -5.91
CA GLU A 51 -3.46 -3.25 -4.84
C GLU A 51 -2.58 -2.16 -4.22
N ALA A 52 -3.21 -1.27 -3.45
CA ALA A 52 -2.56 -0.08 -2.93
C ALA A 52 -1.38 -0.42 -2.02
N GLY A 53 -0.21 0.12 -2.32
CA GLY A 53 1.00 0.00 -1.52
C GLY A 53 1.42 1.32 -0.85
N ALA A 54 1.09 2.46 -1.46
CA ALA A 54 1.43 3.77 -0.93
C ALA A 54 0.39 4.84 -1.29
N PHE A 55 0.32 5.88 -0.46
CA PHE A 55 -0.56 7.02 -0.65
C PHE A 55 0.18 8.34 -0.44
N ALA A 56 -0.20 9.35 -1.22
CA ALA A 56 0.19 10.72 -0.99
C ALA A 56 -0.98 11.67 -1.25
N THR A 57 -1.16 12.66 -0.38
CA THR A 57 -2.13 13.74 -0.60
C THR A 57 -1.52 14.83 -1.44
N LEU A 58 -2.27 15.35 -2.41
CA LEU A 58 -1.86 16.46 -3.26
C LEU A 58 -2.43 17.78 -2.73
N PRO A 59 -1.80 18.91 -3.07
CA PRO A 59 -2.28 20.22 -2.64
C PRO A 59 -3.70 20.58 -3.12
N ASP A 60 -4.15 19.97 -4.22
CA ASP A 60 -5.48 20.16 -4.80
C ASP A 60 -6.56 19.24 -4.18
N GLY A 61 -6.20 18.44 -3.16
CA GLY A 61 -7.08 17.54 -2.44
C GLY A 61 -7.25 16.15 -3.07
N ARG A 62 -6.61 15.88 -4.22
CA ARG A 62 -6.56 14.52 -4.75
C ARG A 62 -5.66 13.63 -3.88
N ILE A 63 -5.87 12.32 -3.97
CA ILE A 63 -4.98 11.32 -3.40
C ILE A 63 -4.27 10.59 -4.54
N ALA A 64 -2.95 10.56 -4.48
CA ALA A 64 -2.15 9.69 -5.31
C ALA A 64 -2.05 8.31 -4.66
N ILE A 65 -2.22 7.26 -5.45
CA ILE A 65 -2.23 5.86 -5.02
C ILE A 65 -1.20 5.10 -5.83
N GLY A 66 -0.10 4.72 -5.19
CA GLY A 66 0.87 3.79 -5.76
C GLY A 66 0.44 2.35 -5.53
N THR A 67 0.56 1.51 -6.55
CA THR A 67 0.11 0.13 -6.49
C THR A 67 1.28 -0.86 -6.51
N ARG A 68 1.03 -2.07 -6.03
CA ARG A 68 1.98 -3.18 -6.16
C ARG A 68 2.18 -3.62 -7.62
N ARG A 69 1.27 -3.25 -8.50
CA ARG A 69 1.37 -3.53 -9.95
C ARG A 69 2.23 -2.54 -10.70
N GLY A 70 2.76 -1.53 -10.00
CA GLY A 70 3.59 -0.50 -10.61
C GLY A 70 2.81 0.60 -11.31
N ASP A 71 1.54 0.76 -10.98
CA ASP A 71 0.70 1.85 -11.46
C ASP A 71 0.60 2.94 -10.39
N LEU A 72 0.60 4.18 -10.84
CA LEU A 72 0.32 5.36 -10.02
C LEU A 72 -0.97 6.00 -10.50
N PHE A 73 -2.00 5.99 -9.66
CA PHE A 73 -3.29 6.60 -9.92
C PHE A 73 -3.45 7.91 -9.16
N LEU A 74 -4.17 8.87 -9.78
CA LEU A 74 -4.70 10.06 -9.11
C LEU A 74 -6.18 9.83 -8.87
N CYS A 75 -6.58 9.88 -7.60
CA CYS A 75 -7.96 9.70 -7.19
C CYS A 75 -8.57 11.03 -6.75
N SER A 76 -9.66 11.43 -7.37
CA SER A 76 -10.48 12.59 -7.01
C SER A 76 -11.89 12.17 -6.60
N GLY A 77 -12.72 13.12 -6.12
CA GLY A 77 -14.11 12.86 -5.77
C GLY A 77 -14.30 12.00 -4.53
N ILE A 78 -13.35 12.05 -3.60
CA ILE A 78 -13.31 11.26 -2.35
C ILE A 78 -13.97 11.99 -1.17
N ASP A 79 -15.02 12.79 -1.41
CA ASP A 79 -15.76 13.44 -0.33
C ASP A 79 -16.30 12.39 0.66
N HIS A 80 -16.01 12.59 1.94
CA HIS A 80 -16.39 11.68 3.02
C HIS A 80 -17.90 11.52 3.20
N ARG A 81 -18.71 12.42 2.66
CA ARG A 81 -20.17 12.40 2.76
C ARG A 81 -20.81 11.64 1.60
N LYS A 82 -20.28 11.82 0.41
CA LYS A 82 -20.81 11.20 -0.82
C LYS A 82 -19.66 10.95 -1.80
N PRO A 83 -18.90 9.88 -1.64
CA PRO A 83 -17.79 9.60 -2.53
C PRO A 83 -18.30 9.32 -3.96
N SER A 84 -17.68 10.01 -4.92
CA SER A 84 -17.86 9.77 -6.36
C SER A 84 -16.46 9.72 -6.99
N PRO A 85 -15.71 8.65 -6.70
CA PRO A 85 -14.29 8.60 -7.03
C PRO A 85 -14.05 8.50 -8.52
N LYS A 86 -13.03 9.22 -8.98
CA LYS A 86 -12.44 9.06 -10.31
C LYS A 86 -10.98 8.65 -10.13
N PHE A 87 -10.58 7.61 -10.82
CA PHE A 87 -9.21 7.11 -10.84
C PHE A 87 -8.61 7.40 -12.22
N GLU A 88 -7.58 8.21 -12.25
CA GLU A 88 -6.86 8.57 -13.45
C GLU A 88 -5.46 7.98 -13.39
N LEU A 89 -5.08 7.20 -14.40
CA LEU A 89 -3.74 6.60 -14.47
C LEU A 89 -2.74 7.70 -14.80
N PHE A 90 -1.84 7.99 -13.87
CA PHE A 90 -0.77 8.99 -14.04
C PHE A 90 0.52 8.37 -14.57
N ALA A 91 0.94 7.23 -14.05
CA ALA A 91 2.14 6.51 -14.47
C ALA A 91 1.93 5.00 -14.39
N THR A 92 2.68 4.25 -15.17
CA THR A 92 2.70 2.78 -15.18
C THR A 92 4.11 2.27 -15.45
N GLY A 93 4.34 0.97 -15.21
CA GLY A 93 5.62 0.32 -15.47
C GLY A 93 6.66 0.51 -14.39
N LEU A 94 6.23 0.94 -13.21
CA LEU A 94 7.07 1.00 -12.00
C LEU A 94 7.10 -0.38 -11.32
N ASP A 95 8.03 -0.57 -10.39
CA ASP A 95 8.13 -1.79 -9.59
C ASP A 95 7.54 -1.55 -8.20
N GLU A 96 6.64 -2.42 -7.75
CA GLU A 96 5.99 -2.48 -6.43
C GLU A 96 6.08 -1.19 -5.58
N ILE A 97 5.14 -0.26 -5.76
CA ILE A 97 5.19 1.06 -5.11
C ILE A 97 4.78 0.95 -3.64
N PHE A 98 5.74 0.94 -2.71
CA PHE A 98 5.50 0.97 -1.26
C PHE A 98 5.93 2.26 -0.57
N GLY A 99 6.42 3.23 -1.34
CA GLY A 99 6.69 4.56 -0.87
C GLY A 99 6.30 5.60 -1.90
N LEU A 100 5.62 6.66 -1.45
CA LEU A 100 5.13 7.73 -2.32
C LEU A 100 5.15 9.06 -1.58
N ALA A 101 5.77 10.05 -2.20
CA ALA A 101 5.72 11.44 -1.75
C ALA A 101 5.49 12.36 -2.95
N PHE A 102 4.86 13.50 -2.69
CA PHE A 102 4.68 14.56 -3.68
C PHE A 102 5.33 15.85 -3.17
N ARG A 103 6.16 16.47 -4.00
CA ARG A 103 6.82 17.74 -3.69
C ARG A 103 7.18 18.47 -4.96
N ASP A 104 6.94 19.78 -4.99
CA ASP A 104 7.36 20.69 -6.06
C ASP A 104 6.94 20.21 -7.46
N GLY A 105 5.68 19.72 -7.60
CA GLY A 105 5.13 19.24 -8.86
C GLY A 105 5.62 17.86 -9.31
N ALA A 106 6.37 17.15 -8.50
CA ALA A 106 6.90 15.82 -8.82
C ALA A 106 6.46 14.77 -7.80
N PHE A 107 6.26 13.55 -8.27
CA PHE A 107 6.17 12.37 -7.42
C PHE A 107 7.55 11.77 -7.19
N TYR A 108 7.77 11.30 -5.98
CA TYR A 108 8.94 10.52 -5.58
C TYR A 108 8.45 9.14 -5.16
N VAL A 109 8.81 8.14 -5.95
CA VAL A 109 8.33 6.77 -5.83
C VAL A 109 9.47 5.89 -5.33
N THR A 110 9.28 5.27 -4.16
CA THR A 110 10.20 4.25 -3.66
C THR A 110 9.79 2.90 -4.22
N GLN A 111 10.66 2.34 -5.01
CA GLN A 111 10.55 1.02 -5.63
C GLN A 111 11.49 0.03 -4.94
N SER A 112 11.46 -1.25 -5.31
CA SER A 112 12.26 -2.30 -4.66
C SER A 112 13.75 -1.97 -4.59
N CYS A 113 14.33 -1.34 -5.63
CA CYS A 113 15.76 -1.07 -5.71
C CYS A 113 16.15 0.39 -5.98
N GLU A 114 15.18 1.29 -6.11
CA GLU A 114 15.47 2.71 -6.39
C GLU A 114 14.41 3.68 -5.89
N LEU A 115 14.82 4.94 -5.79
CA LEU A 115 13.94 6.09 -5.67
C LEU A 115 13.87 6.79 -7.02
N THR A 116 12.66 6.83 -7.60
CA THR A 116 12.39 7.46 -8.90
C THR A 116 11.61 8.75 -8.73
N ARG A 117 12.04 9.82 -9.36
CA ARG A 117 11.30 11.06 -9.51
C ARG A 117 10.50 11.04 -10.82
N ILE A 118 9.22 11.38 -10.73
CA ILE A 118 8.30 11.31 -11.87
C ILE A 118 7.61 12.66 -12.05
N THR A 119 7.57 13.16 -13.28
CA THR A 119 6.92 14.41 -13.62
C THR A 119 6.08 14.29 -14.89
N ASP A 120 5.02 15.09 -14.93
CA ASP A 120 4.27 15.45 -16.12
C ASP A 120 4.81 16.81 -16.59
N GLN A 121 5.55 16.84 -17.68
CA GLN A 121 6.18 18.07 -18.20
C GLN A 121 5.29 18.81 -19.18
N ASN A 122 4.40 18.08 -19.87
CA ASN A 122 3.54 18.64 -20.91
C ASN A 122 2.16 19.07 -20.37
N GLY A 123 1.81 18.66 -19.13
CA GLY A 123 0.58 19.04 -18.45
C GLY A 123 -0.66 18.26 -18.90
N ASP A 124 -0.50 17.08 -19.49
CA ASP A 124 -1.61 16.28 -19.98
C ASP A 124 -2.23 15.33 -18.91
N GLY A 125 -1.68 15.37 -17.71
CA GLY A 125 -2.13 14.54 -16.56
C GLY A 125 -1.49 13.15 -16.52
N ARG A 126 -0.46 12.92 -17.35
CA ARG A 126 0.32 11.67 -17.37
C ARG A 126 1.81 11.97 -17.23
N ALA A 127 2.50 11.02 -16.63
CA ALA A 127 3.95 11.12 -16.50
C ALA A 127 4.63 10.90 -17.85
N ASP A 128 5.52 11.82 -18.20
CA ASP A 128 6.35 11.75 -19.40
C ASP A 128 7.86 11.75 -19.09
N LYS A 129 8.24 11.98 -17.83
CA LYS A 129 9.63 11.93 -17.41
C LYS A 129 9.82 11.13 -16.12
N PHE A 130 10.76 10.18 -16.18
CA PHE A 130 11.16 9.32 -15.09
C PHE A 130 12.67 9.49 -14.86
N GLU A 131 13.09 9.79 -13.64
CA GLU A 131 14.48 10.06 -13.30
C GLU A 131 14.85 9.26 -12.05
N THR A 132 15.85 8.40 -12.12
CA THR A 132 16.43 7.76 -10.93
C THR A 132 17.11 8.81 -10.08
N VAL A 133 16.59 9.01 -8.87
CA VAL A 133 17.18 9.92 -7.87
C VAL A 133 18.27 9.20 -7.08
N SER A 134 18.03 7.96 -6.73
CA SER A 134 18.99 7.12 -5.99
C SER A 134 18.68 5.65 -6.23
N ASP A 135 19.74 4.87 -6.46
CA ASP A 135 19.76 3.41 -6.56
C ASP A 135 20.71 2.81 -5.51
N GLY A 136 20.91 3.53 -4.40
CA GLY A 136 21.92 3.24 -3.39
C GLY A 136 21.63 2.04 -2.49
N TRP A 137 20.63 1.19 -2.79
CA TRP A 137 20.36 -0.05 -2.06
C TRP A 137 20.11 -1.21 -3.01
N GLY A 138 20.22 -2.44 -2.48
CA GLY A 138 20.08 -3.64 -3.26
C GLY A 138 18.70 -4.30 -3.12
N TYR A 139 18.45 -5.25 -4.00
CA TYR A 139 17.29 -6.14 -4.03
C TYR A 139 17.76 -7.55 -4.39
N ALA A 140 17.42 -8.54 -3.60
CA ALA A 140 17.84 -9.92 -3.82
C ALA A 140 16.68 -10.94 -3.70
N ASN A 141 15.56 -10.53 -3.12
CA ASN A 141 14.42 -11.40 -2.84
C ASN A 141 13.13 -10.60 -2.92
N TYR A 142 12.07 -11.18 -3.48
CA TYR A 142 10.77 -10.54 -3.67
C TYR A 142 10.05 -10.09 -2.38
N HIS A 143 10.53 -10.49 -1.22
CA HIS A 143 10.05 -10.00 0.08
C HIS A 143 10.84 -8.81 0.63
N GLU A 144 11.84 -8.34 -0.09
CA GLU A 144 12.69 -7.23 0.33
C GLU A 144 12.12 -5.89 -0.15
N TYR A 145 10.98 -5.52 0.41
CA TYR A 145 10.31 -4.26 0.06
C TYR A 145 11.07 -3.04 0.57
N ALA A 146 10.93 -1.94 -0.15
CA ALA A 146 11.38 -0.63 0.28
C ALA A 146 10.15 0.25 0.57
N PHE A 147 10.05 0.73 1.80
CA PHE A 147 8.91 1.46 2.30
C PHE A 147 9.24 2.93 2.58
N GLY A 148 8.21 3.76 2.67
CA GLY A 148 8.34 5.13 3.12
C GLY A 148 8.22 6.11 1.96
N SER A 149 8.93 7.17 2.01
CA SER A 149 8.97 8.40 1.23
C SER A 149 8.39 9.55 2.02
N LYS A 150 9.18 10.07 2.94
CA LYS A 150 8.86 11.30 3.68
C LYS A 150 10.02 12.26 3.57
N PHE A 151 9.69 13.50 3.21
CA PHE A 151 10.66 14.59 3.18
C PHE A 151 10.80 15.24 4.57
N ASP A 152 12.02 15.60 4.91
CA ASP A 152 12.26 16.61 5.95
C ASP A 152 12.22 18.03 5.38
N PRO A 153 12.27 19.07 6.24
CA PRO A 153 12.31 20.46 5.80
C PRO A 153 13.52 20.82 4.93
N GLN A 154 14.63 20.06 5.06
CA GLN A 154 15.85 20.25 4.29
C GLN A 154 15.80 19.58 2.91
N GLY A 155 14.74 18.84 2.62
CA GLY A 155 14.54 18.15 1.34
C GLY A 155 15.19 16.77 1.27
N ASN A 156 15.67 16.23 2.39
CA ASN A 156 16.08 14.83 2.43
C ASN A 156 14.83 13.95 2.44
N LEU A 157 14.91 12.81 1.77
CA LEU A 157 13.85 11.80 1.75
C LEU A 157 14.27 10.60 2.59
N PHE A 158 13.34 10.03 3.33
CA PHE A 158 13.60 8.87 4.19
C PHE A 158 12.84 7.65 3.69
N VAL A 159 13.54 6.52 3.65
CA VAL A 159 12.98 5.21 3.29
C VAL A 159 13.41 4.15 4.31
N ALA A 160 12.61 3.09 4.43
CA ALA A 160 12.92 1.93 5.25
C ALA A 160 13.02 0.69 4.36
N LEU A 161 14.13 -0.03 4.47
CA LEU A 161 14.41 -1.20 3.66
C LEU A 161 14.09 -2.46 4.47
N GLY A 162 12.97 -3.11 4.15
CA GLY A 162 12.54 -4.33 4.82
C GLY A 162 13.54 -5.46 4.67
N LEU A 163 13.63 -6.31 5.69
CA LEU A 163 14.38 -7.54 5.66
C LEU A 163 13.42 -8.71 5.42
N SER A 164 13.78 -9.65 4.56
CA SER A 164 12.99 -10.85 4.34
C SER A 164 13.05 -11.80 5.56
N ASN A 165 12.17 -12.79 5.61
CA ASN A 165 12.02 -13.78 6.68
C ASN A 165 13.30 -14.53 7.10
N SER A 166 14.31 -14.53 6.28
CA SER A 166 15.65 -14.98 6.65
C SER A 166 16.44 -13.75 7.07
N TYR A 167 16.83 -13.68 8.29
CA TYR A 167 17.69 -12.63 8.88
C TYR A 167 18.97 -12.30 8.09
N HIS A 168 19.08 -12.79 6.87
CA HIS A 168 20.23 -12.63 5.98
C HIS A 168 19.76 -12.24 4.58
N SER A 169 20.11 -11.03 4.15
CA SER A 169 20.02 -10.63 2.76
C SER A 169 21.44 -10.46 2.18
N ARG A 170 21.58 -10.77 0.89
CA ARG A 170 22.80 -10.47 0.12
C ARG A 170 22.76 -9.06 -0.46
N ALA A 171 21.60 -8.41 -0.42
CA ALA A 171 21.42 -7.07 -0.92
C ALA A 171 21.87 -6.02 0.10
N LEU A 172 22.42 -4.91 -0.39
CA LEU A 172 22.91 -3.83 0.44
C LEU A 172 21.77 -3.18 1.23
N PHE A 173 22.05 -2.88 2.49
CA PHE A 173 21.23 -2.07 3.41
C PHE A 173 19.85 -2.64 3.74
N ARG A 174 19.59 -3.93 3.51
CA ARG A 174 18.32 -4.51 3.99
C ARG A 174 18.29 -4.53 5.52
N GLY A 175 17.12 -4.16 6.08
CA GLY A 175 16.96 -3.94 7.52
C GLY A 175 17.45 -2.58 8.01
N TRP A 176 17.63 -1.60 7.12
CA TRP A 176 18.09 -0.25 7.45
C TRP A 176 17.07 0.83 7.10
N ALA A 177 17.05 1.87 7.91
CA ALA A 177 16.48 3.16 7.53
C ALA A 177 17.56 3.99 6.80
N MET A 178 17.16 4.59 5.68
CA MET A 178 18.04 5.34 4.79
C MET A 178 17.57 6.79 4.68
N LYS A 179 18.54 7.70 4.60
CA LYS A 179 18.30 9.09 4.20
C LYS A 179 18.86 9.29 2.80
N ILE A 180 18.06 9.83 1.90
CA ILE A 180 18.47 10.23 0.55
C ILE A 180 18.55 11.76 0.52
N THR A 181 19.71 12.30 0.21
CA THR A 181 19.88 13.77 0.11
C THR A 181 19.24 14.32 -1.15
N PRO A 182 18.99 15.64 -1.28
CA PRO A 182 18.53 16.27 -2.51
C PRO A 182 19.40 15.99 -3.74
N GLN A 183 20.67 15.64 -3.53
CA GLN A 183 21.62 15.26 -4.59
C GLN A 183 21.61 13.75 -4.88
N GLY A 184 20.67 12.98 -4.32
CA GLY A 184 20.53 11.54 -4.54
C GLY A 184 21.49 10.65 -3.73
N LYS A 185 22.31 11.22 -2.82
CA LYS A 185 23.22 10.43 -2.00
C LYS A 185 22.45 9.66 -0.93
N THR A 186 22.56 8.34 -0.95
CA THR A 186 22.00 7.44 0.07
C THR A 186 22.93 7.34 1.28
N ILE A 187 22.36 7.52 2.47
CA ILE A 187 23.08 7.50 3.77
C ILE A 187 22.31 6.58 4.72
N PRO A 188 22.89 5.47 5.19
CA PRO A 188 22.29 4.64 6.22
C PRO A 188 22.28 5.38 7.56
N ILE A 189 21.14 5.33 8.27
CA ILE A 189 20.96 6.07 9.54
C ILE A 189 20.63 5.19 10.74
N ALA A 190 19.94 4.08 10.52
CA ALA A 190 19.60 3.13 11.58
C ALA A 190 19.43 1.72 10.99
N SER A 191 19.77 0.70 11.77
CA SER A 191 19.57 -0.72 11.41
C SER A 191 18.66 -1.40 12.42
N GLY A 192 18.17 -2.60 12.07
CA GLY A 192 17.33 -3.42 12.94
C GLY A 192 15.85 -3.30 12.64
N LEU A 193 15.49 -2.98 11.39
CA LEU A 193 14.12 -2.93 10.90
C LEU A 193 13.64 -4.30 10.43
#